data_d2217246504025116559935e33114e4d
#
_entry.id   d2217246504025116559935e33114e4d
#
_cell.length_a   1.000
_cell.length_b   1.000
_cell.length_c   1.000
_cell.angle_alpha   90.00
_cell.angle_beta   90.00
_cell.angle_gamma   90.00
#
_symmetry.space_group_name_H-M   'P 1'
#
loop_
_entity.id
_entity.type
_entity.pdbx_description
1 polymer ?
#
loop_
_entity_poly.entity_id
_entity_poly.type
_entity_poly.pdbx_seq_one_letter_code
_entity_poly.pdbx_strand_id
1 'polypeptide(L)'
;MNGPILITGGAGSVGRSLVARCRADGHTVRIFDLPVCDFTGLEGEPGIEVMPGDITQMATVTPAVQGVSAVMHLAAILPPASERNRERTLSINVDGTINIIRAMEASAREAVLVFSSSVSTYGDTTSETPPVRAEHLQTALDMYAESKIASERLVRQAHLPTVILRIAGIAVPVLQEPPPVWPFTAEQRLEMVHREDVVTSLYKALITPTAQGKTLNIAGGPTWQTSGRQYVADHYEILGVPLEMASFRGEDEPGWVDWYDTTESQHLLDYQHHAYTSYLEALRVEVERMLADEC
;
A
#
# COMPACT_ATOMS: atom_id res chain seq x y z
N MET A 1 -21.66 10.78 2.18
CA MET A 1 -20.62 11.51 2.96
C MET A 1 -20.75 13.00 2.62
N ASN A 2 -20.75 13.86 3.61
CA ASN A 2 -20.85 15.31 3.41
C ASN A 2 -19.43 15.90 3.48
N GLY A 3 -18.76 16.07 2.35
CA GLY A 3 -17.42 16.60 2.24
C GLY A 3 -16.50 15.74 1.38
N PRO A 4 -15.33 16.25 0.96
CA PRO A 4 -14.39 15.49 0.14
C PRO A 4 -13.72 14.37 0.94
N ILE A 5 -13.28 13.34 0.25
CA ILE A 5 -12.36 12.33 0.76
C ILE A 5 -10.94 12.85 0.54
N LEU A 6 -10.18 13.03 1.62
CA LEU A 6 -8.76 13.38 1.52
C LEU A 6 -7.92 12.13 1.23
N ILE A 7 -7.09 12.19 0.19
CA ILE A 7 -6.10 11.17 -0.13
C ILE A 7 -4.71 11.80 -0.04
N THR A 8 -3.95 11.46 1.00
CA THR A 8 -2.53 11.85 1.09
C THR A 8 -1.69 10.86 0.29
N GLY A 9 -0.69 11.34 -0.45
CA GLY A 9 0.00 10.49 -1.42
C GLY A 9 -0.84 10.24 -2.68
N GLY A 10 -1.81 11.13 -2.95
CA GLY A 10 -2.80 10.95 -4.01
C GLY A 10 -2.27 11.08 -5.44
N ALA A 11 -1.09 11.66 -5.64
CA ALA A 11 -0.42 11.71 -6.94
C ALA A 11 0.39 10.43 -7.27
N GLY A 12 0.59 9.53 -6.29
CA GLY A 12 1.25 8.25 -6.48
C GLY A 12 0.40 7.22 -7.24
N SER A 13 0.99 6.08 -7.62
CA SER A 13 0.34 5.03 -8.43
C SER A 13 -0.97 4.53 -7.81
N VAL A 14 -0.94 4.08 -6.55
CA VAL A 14 -2.16 3.64 -5.82
C VAL A 14 -3.10 4.81 -5.59
N GLY A 15 -2.56 6.00 -5.26
CA GLY A 15 -3.34 7.21 -5.02
C GLY A 15 -4.19 7.61 -6.22
N ARG A 16 -3.62 7.62 -7.42
CA ARG A 16 -4.33 7.95 -8.68
C ARG A 16 -5.47 6.97 -8.98
N SER A 17 -5.21 5.65 -8.85
CA SER A 17 -6.26 4.65 -9.02
C SER A 17 -7.38 4.82 -7.98
N LEU A 18 -7.03 5.15 -6.73
CA LEU A 18 -7.99 5.39 -5.67
C LEU A 18 -8.83 6.68 -5.92
N VAL A 19 -8.20 7.75 -6.42
CA VAL A 19 -8.91 8.96 -6.87
C VAL A 19 -9.93 8.59 -7.94
N ALA A 20 -9.52 7.86 -8.98
CA ALA A 20 -10.41 7.42 -10.06
C ALA A 20 -11.58 6.59 -9.53
N ARG A 21 -11.32 5.65 -8.59
CA ARG A 21 -12.34 4.84 -7.96
C ARG A 21 -13.35 5.68 -7.16
N CYS A 22 -12.88 6.59 -6.32
CA CYS A 22 -13.76 7.46 -5.54
C CYS A 22 -14.61 8.36 -6.44
N ARG A 23 -14.03 8.85 -7.54
CA ARG A 23 -14.76 9.67 -8.52
C ARG A 23 -15.83 8.88 -9.26
N ALA A 24 -15.54 7.63 -9.66
CA ALA A 24 -16.50 6.75 -10.31
C ALA A 24 -17.73 6.48 -9.43
N ASP A 25 -17.54 6.42 -8.11
CA ASP A 25 -18.62 6.26 -7.13
C ASP A 25 -19.24 7.60 -6.67
N GLY A 26 -18.94 8.71 -7.37
CA GLY A 26 -19.60 10.02 -7.18
C GLY A 26 -19.08 10.86 -6.01
N HIS A 27 -17.95 10.46 -5.38
CA HIS A 27 -17.37 11.25 -4.30
C HIS A 27 -16.53 12.43 -4.83
N THR A 28 -16.52 13.53 -4.10
CA THR A 28 -15.48 14.56 -4.28
C THR A 28 -14.20 14.13 -3.56
N VAL A 29 -13.06 14.41 -4.17
CA VAL A 29 -11.74 13.99 -3.66
C VAL A 29 -10.86 15.21 -3.50
N ARG A 30 -10.16 15.28 -2.37
CA ARG A 30 -9.05 16.20 -2.14
C ARG A 30 -7.75 15.41 -2.16
N ILE A 31 -6.82 15.82 -3.00
CA ILE A 31 -5.49 15.22 -3.13
C ILE A 31 -4.50 16.09 -2.37
N PHE A 32 -3.73 15.47 -1.47
CA PHE A 32 -2.65 16.12 -0.76
C PHE A 32 -1.33 15.38 -1.02
N ASP A 33 -0.41 16.05 -1.68
CA ASP A 33 0.91 15.50 -2.01
C ASP A 33 1.94 16.62 -2.15
N LEU A 34 3.23 16.26 -2.24
CA LEU A 34 4.30 17.24 -2.35
C LEU A 34 4.15 18.09 -3.62
N PRO A 35 4.50 19.39 -3.55
CA PRO A 35 4.40 20.30 -4.70
C PRO A 35 5.22 19.88 -5.94
N VAL A 36 6.20 18.98 -5.74
CA VAL A 36 7.04 18.46 -6.83
C VAL A 36 6.43 17.25 -7.54
N CYS A 37 5.30 16.72 -7.05
CA CYS A 37 4.60 15.61 -7.67
C CYS A 37 3.92 16.06 -8.97
N ASP A 38 3.77 15.11 -9.89
CA ASP A 38 3.01 15.32 -11.12
C ASP A 38 1.50 15.24 -10.83
N PHE A 39 0.77 16.33 -11.07
CA PHE A 39 -0.68 16.39 -10.94
C PHE A 39 -1.40 16.40 -12.31
N THR A 40 -0.71 16.12 -13.40
CA THR A 40 -1.31 16.03 -14.75
C THR A 40 -2.47 15.04 -14.75
N GLY A 41 -3.62 15.45 -15.30
CA GLY A 41 -4.86 14.66 -15.31
C GLY A 41 -5.60 14.60 -13.96
N LEU A 42 -5.17 15.38 -12.97
CA LEU A 42 -5.84 15.53 -11.67
C LEU A 42 -6.28 16.97 -11.44
N GLU A 43 -5.45 17.96 -11.81
CA GLU A 43 -5.77 19.36 -11.69
C GLU A 43 -6.84 19.79 -12.70
N GLY A 44 -7.81 20.59 -12.22
CA GLY A 44 -8.91 21.08 -13.04
C GLY A 44 -10.01 20.08 -13.32
N GLU A 45 -9.86 18.82 -12.92
CA GLU A 45 -10.90 17.81 -13.12
C GLU A 45 -12.08 18.03 -12.18
N PRO A 46 -13.32 17.96 -12.67
CA PRO A 46 -14.52 18.16 -11.87
C PRO A 46 -14.56 17.23 -10.65
N GLY A 47 -14.71 17.81 -9.45
CA GLY A 47 -14.79 17.07 -8.19
C GLY A 47 -13.45 16.57 -7.65
N ILE A 48 -12.33 17.03 -8.21
CA ILE A 48 -10.98 16.83 -7.67
C ILE A 48 -10.44 18.20 -7.23
N GLU A 49 -10.00 18.29 -5.99
CA GLU A 49 -9.30 19.42 -5.41
C GLU A 49 -7.85 19.02 -5.15
N VAL A 50 -6.90 19.65 -5.81
CA VAL A 50 -5.47 19.41 -5.57
C VAL A 50 -4.95 20.46 -4.59
N MET A 51 -4.36 19.98 -3.49
CA MET A 51 -3.75 20.80 -2.44
C MET A 51 -2.28 20.38 -2.24
N PRO A 52 -1.33 20.97 -2.97
CA PRO A 52 0.08 20.67 -2.78
C PRO A 52 0.55 21.08 -1.39
N GLY A 53 1.28 20.17 -0.70
CA GLY A 53 1.79 20.44 0.65
C GLY A 53 2.72 19.35 1.15
N ASP A 54 3.42 19.65 2.23
CA ASP A 54 4.31 18.71 2.92
C ASP A 54 3.62 18.21 4.19
N ILE A 55 3.50 16.88 4.31
CA ILE A 55 2.84 16.23 5.45
C ILE A 55 3.55 16.50 6.78
N THR A 56 4.83 16.84 6.75
CA THR A 56 5.60 17.22 7.94
C THR A 56 5.26 18.63 8.44
N GLN A 57 4.56 19.42 7.62
CA GLN A 57 4.22 20.80 7.92
C GLN A 57 2.74 20.96 8.32
N MET A 58 2.47 21.10 9.61
CA MET A 58 1.10 21.28 10.13
C MET A 58 0.34 22.42 9.43
N ALA A 59 1.04 23.47 9.03
CA ALA A 59 0.45 24.62 8.32
C ALA A 59 -0.18 24.24 6.96
N THR A 60 0.33 23.19 6.28
CA THR A 60 -0.23 22.69 5.03
C THR A 60 -1.24 21.56 5.27
N VAL A 61 -1.06 20.76 6.32
CA VAL A 61 -1.96 19.65 6.70
C VAL A 61 -3.30 20.16 7.23
N THR A 62 -3.29 21.19 8.09
CA THR A 62 -4.52 21.70 8.72
C THR A 62 -5.59 22.10 7.68
N PRO A 63 -5.30 22.92 6.66
CA PRO A 63 -6.31 23.25 5.64
C PRO A 63 -6.70 22.04 4.79
N ALA A 64 -5.78 21.08 4.55
CA ALA A 64 -6.09 19.88 3.78
C ALA A 64 -7.12 18.97 4.45
N VAL A 65 -7.11 18.90 5.78
CA VAL A 65 -8.05 18.08 6.58
C VAL A 65 -9.38 18.79 6.82
N GLN A 66 -9.45 20.10 6.65
CA GLN A 66 -10.65 20.86 6.99
C GLN A 66 -11.86 20.49 6.13
N GLY A 67 -12.97 20.12 6.78
CA GLY A 67 -14.24 19.80 6.12
C GLY A 67 -14.27 18.47 5.37
N VAL A 68 -13.28 17.59 5.57
CA VAL A 68 -13.26 16.27 4.94
C VAL A 68 -14.25 15.30 5.59
N SER A 69 -14.78 14.37 4.82
CA SER A 69 -15.63 13.29 5.33
C SER A 69 -14.83 12.04 5.70
N ALA A 70 -13.63 11.89 5.19
CA ALA A 70 -12.71 10.80 5.48
C ALA A 70 -11.28 11.12 5.04
N VAL A 71 -10.31 10.38 5.56
CA VAL A 71 -8.90 10.47 5.17
C VAL A 71 -8.38 9.08 4.82
N MET A 72 -7.83 8.94 3.60
CA MET A 72 -7.01 7.79 3.20
C MET A 72 -5.54 8.20 3.24
N HIS A 73 -4.83 7.71 4.25
CA HIS A 73 -3.46 8.13 4.49
C HIS A 73 -2.47 7.15 3.85
N LEU A 74 -2.02 7.50 2.63
CA LEU A 74 -1.06 6.72 1.85
C LEU A 74 0.33 7.34 1.83
N ALA A 75 0.46 8.64 2.11
CA ALA A 75 1.73 9.37 2.05
C ALA A 75 2.77 8.73 2.98
N ALA A 76 3.85 8.25 2.40
CA ALA A 76 5.00 7.68 3.10
C ALA A 76 6.21 7.66 2.17
N ILE A 77 7.40 7.68 2.76
CA ILE A 77 8.62 7.29 2.05
C ILE A 77 8.78 5.76 2.14
N LEU A 78 8.99 5.13 1.00
CA LEU A 78 9.02 3.67 0.83
C LEU A 78 10.45 3.16 0.61
N PRO A 79 10.74 1.85 0.83
CA PRO A 79 11.98 1.24 0.39
C PRO A 79 12.19 1.37 -1.14
N PRO A 80 13.44 1.53 -1.59
CA PRO A 80 14.68 1.60 -0.81
C PRO A 80 14.99 3.01 -0.26
N ALA A 81 14.17 4.03 -0.55
CA ALA A 81 14.45 5.41 -0.17
C ALA A 81 14.34 5.63 1.35
N SER A 82 13.45 4.90 2.04
CA SER A 82 13.31 4.92 3.51
C SER A 82 14.57 4.44 4.23
N GLU A 83 15.37 3.57 3.60
CA GLU A 83 16.56 2.99 4.23
C GLU A 83 17.80 3.88 4.14
N ARG A 84 17.69 5.05 3.48
CA ARG A 84 18.81 5.96 3.28
C ARG A 84 19.04 6.95 4.44
N ASN A 85 17.96 7.31 5.14
CA ASN A 85 18.01 8.30 6.22
C ASN A 85 16.87 8.08 7.22
N ARG A 86 17.20 7.52 8.39
CA ARG A 86 16.22 7.18 9.43
C ARG A 86 15.45 8.39 9.95
N GLU A 87 16.14 9.52 10.19
CA GLU A 87 15.51 10.75 10.70
C GLU A 87 14.44 11.25 9.71
N ARG A 88 14.78 11.32 8.43
CA ARG A 88 13.87 11.72 7.38
C ARG A 88 12.68 10.73 7.26
N THR A 89 12.94 9.44 7.35
CA THR A 89 11.90 8.41 7.29
C THR A 89 10.91 8.55 8.44
N LEU A 90 11.41 8.71 9.67
CA LEU A 90 10.55 8.93 10.83
C LEU A 90 9.79 10.26 10.75
N SER A 91 10.46 11.33 10.33
CA SER A 91 9.77 12.63 10.16
C SER A 91 8.61 12.56 9.15
N ILE A 92 8.81 11.92 8.00
CA ILE A 92 7.73 11.81 6.99
C ILE A 92 6.66 10.82 7.45
N ASN A 93 7.06 9.58 7.80
CA ASN A 93 6.10 8.50 8.04
C ASN A 93 5.42 8.60 9.41
N VAL A 94 6.13 9.07 10.44
CA VAL A 94 5.60 9.11 11.82
C VAL A 94 5.09 10.50 12.17
N ASP A 95 5.93 11.57 12.06
CA ASP A 95 5.48 12.93 12.39
C ASP A 95 4.41 13.40 11.41
N GLY A 96 4.50 13.00 10.12
CA GLY A 96 3.43 13.24 9.15
C GLY A 96 2.11 12.58 9.56
N THR A 97 2.14 11.34 10.05
CA THR A 97 0.95 10.66 10.59
C THR A 97 0.41 11.38 11.84
N ILE A 98 1.29 11.86 12.73
CA ILE A 98 0.90 12.68 13.90
C ILE A 98 0.16 13.94 13.44
N ASN A 99 0.67 14.62 12.42
CA ASN A 99 0.05 15.84 11.91
C ASN A 99 -1.35 15.59 11.35
N ILE A 100 -1.54 14.50 10.59
CA ILE A 100 -2.87 14.09 10.10
C ILE A 100 -3.82 13.82 11.27
N ILE A 101 -3.42 13.00 12.24
CA ILE A 101 -4.24 12.67 13.41
C ILE A 101 -4.65 13.94 14.16
N ARG A 102 -3.69 14.81 14.49
CA ARG A 102 -3.96 16.06 15.21
C ARG A 102 -4.90 17.00 14.47
N ALA A 103 -4.73 17.15 13.15
CA ALA A 103 -5.61 17.95 12.33
C ALA A 103 -7.04 17.37 12.27
N MET A 104 -7.17 16.04 12.16
CA MET A 104 -8.47 15.36 12.19
C MET A 104 -9.15 15.50 13.56
N GLU A 105 -8.45 15.29 14.65
CA GLU A 105 -8.99 15.44 16.02
C GLU A 105 -9.45 16.88 16.29
N ALA A 106 -8.84 17.87 15.67
CA ALA A 106 -9.21 19.26 15.80
C ALA A 106 -10.43 19.67 14.97
N SER A 107 -10.63 19.09 13.77
CA SER A 107 -11.60 19.63 12.79
C SER A 107 -12.45 18.58 12.06
N ALA A 108 -12.19 17.27 12.19
CA ALA A 108 -12.84 16.21 11.43
C ALA A 108 -12.98 14.91 12.25
N ARG A 109 -13.38 14.99 13.52
CA ARG A 109 -13.40 13.85 14.46
C ARG A 109 -14.27 12.67 14.05
N GLU A 110 -15.33 12.93 13.31
CA GLU A 110 -16.25 11.89 12.82
C GLU A 110 -15.77 11.25 11.50
N ALA A 111 -14.72 11.82 10.90
CA ALA A 111 -14.16 11.30 9.66
C ALA A 111 -13.33 10.03 9.94
N VAL A 112 -13.52 9.02 9.09
CA VAL A 112 -12.75 7.77 9.18
C VAL A 112 -11.33 7.99 8.67
N LEU A 113 -10.34 7.53 9.43
CA LEU A 113 -8.94 7.44 9.01
C LEU A 113 -8.63 6.01 8.55
N VAL A 114 -8.45 5.80 7.24
CA VAL A 114 -7.90 4.56 6.69
C VAL A 114 -6.39 4.73 6.54
N PHE A 115 -5.64 3.96 7.32
CA PHE A 115 -4.18 4.03 7.34
C PHE A 115 -3.56 2.88 6.54
N SER A 116 -2.77 3.22 5.53
CA SER A 116 -1.96 2.27 4.75
C SER A 116 -0.72 1.88 5.54
N SER A 117 -0.75 0.70 6.17
CA SER A 117 0.39 0.05 6.79
C SER A 117 0.97 -1.02 5.86
N SER A 118 1.84 -1.88 6.37
CA SER A 118 2.54 -2.91 5.60
C SER A 118 2.66 -4.22 6.39
N VAL A 119 2.64 -5.34 5.68
CA VAL A 119 2.98 -6.65 6.25
C VAL A 119 4.45 -6.74 6.69
N SER A 120 5.34 -5.87 6.20
CA SER A 120 6.73 -5.79 6.67
C SER A 120 6.85 -5.55 8.17
N THR A 121 5.79 -5.04 8.81
CA THR A 121 5.70 -4.87 10.26
C THR A 121 5.78 -6.17 11.06
N TYR A 122 5.54 -7.33 10.44
CA TYR A 122 5.65 -8.64 11.12
C TYR A 122 7.08 -9.12 11.31
N GLY A 123 7.99 -8.63 10.47
CA GLY A 123 9.37 -9.12 10.45
C GLY A 123 9.50 -10.49 9.80
N ASP A 124 10.46 -11.26 10.24
CA ASP A 124 10.72 -12.61 9.69
C ASP A 124 9.83 -13.65 10.38
N THR A 125 8.90 -14.20 9.62
CA THR A 125 7.98 -15.27 10.04
C THR A 125 8.25 -16.59 9.31
N THR A 126 9.36 -16.70 8.58
CA THR A 126 9.67 -17.87 7.72
C THR A 126 9.75 -19.19 8.48
N SER A 127 10.16 -19.17 9.75
CA SER A 127 10.22 -20.35 10.63
C SER A 127 8.87 -20.71 11.29
N GLU A 128 7.85 -19.89 11.11
CA GLU A 128 6.54 -20.07 11.75
C GLU A 128 5.55 -20.80 10.85
N THR A 129 4.45 -21.28 11.46
CA THR A 129 3.38 -21.93 10.70
C THR A 129 2.50 -20.87 10.03
N PRO A 130 2.39 -20.85 8.67
CA PRO A 130 1.52 -19.93 7.97
C PRO A 130 0.03 -20.28 8.14
N PRO A 131 -0.89 -19.35 7.86
CA PRO A 131 -0.67 -17.97 7.45
C PRO A 131 -0.43 -17.04 8.65
N VAL A 132 0.28 -15.92 8.40
CA VAL A 132 0.52 -14.87 9.40
C VAL A 132 -0.77 -14.10 9.67
N ARG A 133 -1.19 -14.06 10.93
CA ARG A 133 -2.44 -13.40 11.36
C ARG A 133 -2.23 -11.93 11.71
N ALA A 134 -3.32 -11.15 11.69
CA ALA A 134 -3.26 -9.72 12.02
C ALA A 134 -2.84 -9.44 13.48
N GLU A 135 -3.05 -10.40 14.39
CA GLU A 135 -2.65 -10.32 15.81
C GLU A 135 -1.19 -10.68 16.05
N HIS A 136 -0.48 -11.17 15.03
CA HIS A 136 0.93 -11.54 15.16
C HIS A 136 1.77 -10.37 15.70
N LEU A 137 2.78 -10.68 16.49
CA LEU A 137 3.70 -9.68 17.04
C LEU A 137 4.42 -8.92 15.91
N GLN A 138 4.66 -7.66 16.15
CA GLN A 138 5.36 -6.80 15.19
C GLN A 138 6.84 -6.71 15.56
N THR A 139 7.71 -6.97 14.58
CA THR A 139 9.16 -6.88 14.69
C THR A 139 9.73 -6.17 13.46
N ALA A 140 10.34 -5.01 13.65
CA ALA A 140 10.93 -4.27 12.53
C ALA A 140 12.25 -4.91 12.10
N LEU A 141 12.39 -5.17 10.79
CA LEU A 141 13.66 -5.58 10.17
C LEU A 141 14.38 -4.40 9.51
N ASP A 142 13.66 -3.33 9.21
CA ASP A 142 14.17 -2.15 8.50
C ASP A 142 13.52 -0.86 9.05
N MET A 143 14.01 0.29 8.57
CA MET A 143 13.52 1.61 9.01
C MET A 143 12.08 1.86 8.59
N TYR A 144 11.68 1.32 7.44
CA TYR A 144 10.31 1.43 6.95
C TYR A 144 9.34 0.70 7.89
N ALA A 145 9.62 -0.56 8.22
CA ALA A 145 8.82 -1.34 9.16
C ALA A 145 8.75 -0.66 10.54
N GLU A 146 9.90 -0.16 11.06
CA GLU A 146 9.93 0.61 12.30
C GLU A 146 8.97 1.79 12.26
N SER A 147 9.00 2.57 11.16
CA SER A 147 8.13 3.74 10.99
C SER A 147 6.66 3.37 10.91
N LYS A 148 6.31 2.27 10.23
CA LYS A 148 4.92 1.80 10.13
C LYS A 148 4.41 1.26 11.47
N ILE A 149 5.21 0.52 12.23
CA ILE A 149 4.87 0.07 13.59
C ILE A 149 4.60 1.26 14.52
N ALA A 150 5.47 2.28 14.47
CA ALA A 150 5.29 3.49 15.28
C ALA A 150 3.99 4.23 14.89
N SER A 151 3.72 4.37 13.59
CA SER A 151 2.51 5.03 13.08
C SER A 151 1.23 4.25 13.43
N GLU A 152 1.24 2.91 13.33
CA GLU A 152 0.09 2.09 13.75
C GLU A 152 -0.27 2.29 15.23
N ARG A 153 0.76 2.41 16.11
CA ARG A 153 0.53 2.70 17.55
C ARG A 153 -0.20 4.04 17.74
N LEU A 154 0.22 5.07 16.99
CA LEU A 154 -0.42 6.38 17.04
C LEU A 154 -1.86 6.33 16.51
N VAL A 155 -2.09 5.65 15.39
CA VAL A 155 -3.42 5.49 14.81
C VAL A 155 -4.37 4.74 15.76
N ARG A 156 -3.89 3.70 16.44
CA ARG A 156 -4.70 2.98 17.46
C ARG A 156 -5.02 3.81 18.70
N GLN A 157 -4.18 4.79 19.03
CA GLN A 157 -4.38 5.69 20.17
C GLN A 157 -5.20 6.93 19.82
N ALA A 158 -5.44 7.18 18.53
CA ALA A 158 -6.21 8.33 18.08
C ALA A 158 -7.69 8.23 18.52
N HIS A 159 -8.26 9.37 18.89
CA HIS A 159 -9.67 9.48 19.22
C HIS A 159 -10.53 9.69 17.96
N LEU A 160 -10.38 8.79 16.99
CA LEU A 160 -10.99 8.81 15.66
C LEU A 160 -11.50 7.41 15.28
N PRO A 161 -12.50 7.30 14.40
CA PRO A 161 -12.77 6.05 13.72
C PRO A 161 -11.57 5.69 12.81
N THR A 162 -10.92 4.55 13.04
CA THR A 162 -9.70 4.18 12.30
C THR A 162 -9.81 2.79 11.69
N VAL A 163 -9.16 2.57 10.54
CA VAL A 163 -8.92 1.25 9.95
C VAL A 163 -7.44 1.17 9.57
N ILE A 164 -6.75 0.10 9.97
CA ILE A 164 -5.36 -0.15 9.61
C ILE A 164 -5.30 -1.29 8.61
N LEU A 165 -4.72 -1.04 7.44
CA LEU A 165 -4.53 -2.05 6.40
C LEU A 165 -3.04 -2.37 6.28
N ARG A 166 -2.62 -3.59 6.66
CA ARG A 166 -1.28 -4.11 6.43
C ARG A 166 -1.24 -4.72 5.04
N ILE A 167 -0.70 -3.98 4.11
CA ILE A 167 -0.70 -4.31 2.69
C ILE A 167 0.55 -5.09 2.35
N ALA A 168 0.39 -6.22 1.66
CA ALA A 168 1.47 -7.04 1.09
C ALA A 168 2.16 -6.31 -0.09
N GLY A 169 3.20 -6.91 -0.63
CA GLY A 169 3.86 -6.38 -1.81
C GLY A 169 2.86 -6.18 -2.96
N ILE A 170 2.84 -4.99 -3.53
CA ILE A 170 1.85 -4.64 -4.57
C ILE A 170 2.38 -5.02 -5.93
N ALA A 171 1.68 -5.92 -6.62
CA ALA A 171 1.96 -6.30 -7.99
C ALA A 171 1.16 -5.42 -8.97
N VAL A 172 1.87 -4.92 -9.97
CA VAL A 172 1.30 -4.13 -11.07
C VAL A 172 1.72 -4.82 -12.38
N PRO A 173 0.78 -5.13 -13.30
CA PRO A 173 1.11 -5.81 -14.54
C PRO A 173 1.73 -4.84 -15.56
N VAL A 174 2.94 -4.37 -15.24
CA VAL A 174 3.77 -3.52 -16.11
C VAL A 174 5.16 -4.13 -16.21
N LEU A 175 5.79 -3.98 -17.37
CA LEU A 175 7.16 -4.43 -17.53
C LEU A 175 8.08 -3.65 -16.58
N GLN A 176 8.80 -4.38 -15.77
CA GLN A 176 9.86 -3.87 -14.91
C GLN A 176 11.13 -4.67 -15.12
N GLU A 177 12.26 -3.99 -15.12
CA GLU A 177 13.54 -4.68 -15.13
C GLU A 177 13.69 -5.51 -13.84
N PRO A 178 14.02 -6.81 -13.93
CA PRO A 178 14.25 -7.63 -12.76
C PRO A 178 15.33 -7.02 -11.84
N PRO A 179 15.16 -7.07 -10.53
CA PRO A 179 16.18 -6.57 -9.62
C PRO A 179 17.44 -7.44 -9.72
N PRO A 180 18.63 -6.87 -9.48
CA PRO A 180 19.89 -7.65 -9.49
C PRO A 180 19.88 -8.81 -8.48
N VAL A 181 19.17 -8.64 -7.37
CA VAL A 181 18.92 -9.68 -6.35
C VAL A 181 17.47 -9.56 -5.89
N TRP A 182 16.70 -10.65 -5.98
CA TRP A 182 15.35 -10.70 -5.47
C TRP A 182 15.36 -10.61 -3.93
N PRO A 183 14.46 -9.81 -3.31
CA PRO A 183 14.49 -9.51 -1.87
C PRO A 183 13.92 -10.65 -0.99
N PHE A 184 13.87 -11.86 -1.50
CA PHE A 184 13.43 -13.07 -0.82
C PHE A 184 14.26 -14.26 -1.28
N THR A 185 14.25 -15.36 -0.49
CA THR A 185 14.92 -16.59 -0.88
C THR A 185 14.09 -17.39 -1.89
N ALA A 186 14.72 -18.32 -2.60
CA ALA A 186 14.03 -19.13 -3.60
C ALA A 186 12.86 -19.94 -3.00
N GLU A 187 13.04 -20.50 -1.82
CA GLU A 187 12.06 -21.37 -1.19
C GLU A 187 11.13 -20.60 -0.21
N GLN A 188 11.31 -19.30 -0.04
CA GLN A 188 10.48 -18.48 0.84
C GLN A 188 9.04 -18.44 0.34
N ARG A 189 8.09 -18.55 1.27
CA ARG A 189 6.67 -18.30 0.98
C ARG A 189 6.49 -16.85 0.55
N LEU A 190 5.76 -16.65 -0.53
CA LEU A 190 5.53 -15.34 -1.12
C LEU A 190 4.04 -15.16 -1.41
N GLU A 191 3.49 -14.04 -0.98
CA GLU A 191 2.16 -13.60 -1.34
C GLU A 191 2.19 -12.10 -1.64
N MET A 192 1.85 -11.74 -2.86
CA MET A 192 1.67 -10.37 -3.30
C MET A 192 0.18 -10.03 -3.37
N VAL A 193 -0.16 -8.82 -3.78
CA VAL A 193 -1.55 -8.41 -4.03
C VAL A 193 -1.63 -7.53 -5.27
N HIS A 194 -2.65 -7.72 -6.09
CA HIS A 194 -2.88 -6.88 -7.26
C HIS A 194 -3.21 -5.45 -6.84
N ARG A 195 -2.66 -4.44 -7.55
CA ARG A 195 -2.89 -3.01 -7.23
C ARG A 195 -4.37 -2.65 -7.14
N GLU A 196 -5.20 -3.12 -8.07
CA GLU A 196 -6.63 -2.78 -8.07
C GLU A 196 -7.39 -3.42 -6.90
N ASP A 197 -6.89 -4.56 -6.37
CA ASP A 197 -7.43 -5.15 -5.14
C ASP A 197 -7.05 -4.31 -3.91
N VAL A 198 -5.84 -3.73 -3.89
CA VAL A 198 -5.45 -2.74 -2.88
C VAL A 198 -6.35 -1.51 -2.93
N VAL A 199 -6.61 -0.97 -4.13
CA VAL A 199 -7.52 0.16 -4.32
C VAL A 199 -8.92 -0.17 -3.82
N THR A 200 -9.41 -1.37 -4.15
CA THR A 200 -10.71 -1.86 -3.69
C THR A 200 -10.74 -1.99 -2.16
N SER A 201 -9.71 -2.57 -1.55
CA SER A 201 -9.64 -2.73 -0.09
C SER A 201 -9.61 -1.39 0.64
N LEU A 202 -8.85 -0.42 0.17
CA LEU A 202 -8.78 0.94 0.73
C LEU A 202 -10.15 1.64 0.65
N TYR A 203 -10.78 1.59 -0.53
CA TYR A 203 -12.11 2.18 -0.72
C TYR A 203 -13.18 1.49 0.14
N LYS A 204 -13.19 0.16 0.17
CA LYS A 204 -14.15 -0.61 0.97
C LYS A 204 -13.94 -0.40 2.48
N ALA A 205 -12.69 -0.30 2.95
CA ALA A 205 -12.40 0.01 4.35
C ALA A 205 -13.02 1.36 4.78
N LEU A 206 -13.06 2.33 3.87
CA LEU A 206 -13.68 3.62 4.10
C LEU A 206 -15.19 3.54 4.31
N ILE A 207 -15.88 2.74 3.49
CA ILE A 207 -17.35 2.68 3.45
C ILE A 207 -17.97 1.54 4.26
N THR A 208 -17.14 0.71 4.92
CA THR A 208 -17.58 -0.45 5.72
C THR A 208 -17.47 -0.14 7.23
N PRO A 209 -18.57 0.24 7.91
CA PRO A 209 -18.50 0.62 9.32
C PRO A 209 -17.97 -0.49 10.24
N THR A 210 -18.19 -1.76 9.90
CA THR A 210 -17.70 -2.92 10.66
C THR A 210 -16.20 -3.14 10.54
N ALA A 211 -15.51 -2.44 9.64
CA ALA A 211 -14.05 -2.43 9.55
C ALA A 211 -13.40 -1.46 10.55
N GLN A 212 -14.15 -0.52 11.11
CA GLN A 212 -13.61 0.45 12.07
C GLN A 212 -13.07 -0.23 13.33
N GLY A 213 -11.93 0.25 13.80
CA GLY A 213 -11.18 -0.30 14.93
C GLY A 213 -10.35 -1.54 14.59
N LYS A 214 -10.39 -2.02 13.34
CA LYS A 214 -9.68 -3.24 12.93
C LYS A 214 -8.31 -2.96 12.33
N THR A 215 -7.43 -3.96 12.47
CA THR A 215 -6.19 -4.11 11.71
C THR A 215 -6.38 -5.32 10.80
N LEU A 216 -6.24 -5.14 9.48
CA LEU A 216 -6.56 -6.16 8.47
C LEU A 216 -5.35 -6.41 7.58
N ASN A 217 -5.05 -7.68 7.30
CA ASN A 217 -4.08 -8.05 6.26
C ASN A 217 -4.72 -7.90 4.88
N ILE A 218 -4.01 -7.23 3.98
CA ILE A 218 -4.42 -7.05 2.58
C ILE A 218 -3.36 -7.72 1.70
N ALA A 219 -3.67 -8.92 1.27
CA ALA A 219 -2.84 -9.76 0.40
C ALA A 219 -3.72 -10.48 -0.63
N GLY A 220 -3.12 -11.12 -1.62
CA GLY A 220 -3.86 -11.65 -2.77
C GLY A 220 -4.68 -12.92 -2.50
N GLY A 221 -4.53 -13.52 -1.32
CA GLY A 221 -5.23 -14.74 -0.94
C GLY A 221 -4.65 -16.00 -1.59
N PRO A 222 -5.37 -17.12 -1.51
CA PRO A 222 -4.84 -18.44 -1.90
C PRO A 222 -4.33 -18.52 -3.35
N THR A 223 -4.86 -17.72 -4.27
CA THR A 223 -4.41 -17.73 -5.67
C THR A 223 -3.04 -17.07 -5.87
N TRP A 224 -2.57 -16.28 -4.90
CA TRP A 224 -1.29 -15.59 -4.91
C TRP A 224 -0.23 -16.24 -4.01
N GLN A 225 -0.60 -17.31 -3.28
CA GLN A 225 0.32 -18.05 -2.41
C GLN A 225 1.23 -18.94 -3.24
N THR A 226 2.50 -18.55 -3.34
CA THR A 226 3.52 -19.22 -4.13
C THR A 226 4.85 -19.27 -3.37
N SER A 227 5.92 -19.75 -4.01
CA SER A 227 7.30 -19.61 -3.54
C SER A 227 8.04 -18.51 -4.30
N GLY A 228 9.13 -18.01 -3.72
CA GLY A 228 9.97 -17.03 -4.41
C GLY A 228 10.47 -17.55 -5.76
N ARG A 229 10.89 -18.83 -5.82
CA ARG A 229 11.32 -19.49 -7.05
C ARG A 229 10.24 -19.52 -8.12
N GLN A 230 9.02 -19.92 -7.76
CA GLN A 230 7.93 -20.01 -8.72
C GLN A 230 7.54 -18.63 -9.24
N TYR A 231 7.44 -17.64 -8.34
CA TYR A 231 7.15 -16.25 -8.73
C TYR A 231 8.15 -15.73 -9.75
N VAL A 232 9.46 -15.95 -9.50
CA VAL A 232 10.52 -15.50 -10.42
C VAL A 232 10.49 -16.29 -11.73
N ALA A 233 10.25 -17.61 -11.67
CA ALA A 233 10.16 -18.45 -12.86
C ALA A 233 9.04 -17.99 -13.81
N ASP A 234 7.84 -17.70 -13.26
CA ASP A 234 6.69 -17.21 -14.04
C ASP A 234 7.00 -15.86 -14.72
N HIS A 235 7.67 -14.95 -14.02
CA HIS A 235 8.07 -13.65 -14.60
C HIS A 235 9.16 -13.80 -15.66
N TYR A 236 10.17 -14.63 -15.41
CA TYR A 236 11.28 -14.85 -16.33
C TYR A 236 10.82 -15.58 -17.60
N GLU A 237 9.86 -16.50 -17.49
CA GLU A 237 9.22 -17.12 -18.65
C GLU A 237 8.55 -16.08 -19.57
N ILE A 238 7.81 -15.12 -18.97
CA ILE A 238 7.15 -14.04 -19.74
C ILE A 238 8.18 -13.13 -20.40
N LEU A 239 9.30 -12.84 -19.71
CA LEU A 239 10.37 -11.99 -20.22
C LEU A 239 11.32 -12.70 -21.19
N GLY A 240 11.19 -14.03 -21.38
CA GLY A 240 12.12 -14.82 -22.19
C GLY A 240 13.53 -14.92 -21.58
N VAL A 241 13.66 -14.77 -20.25
CA VAL A 241 14.93 -14.81 -19.51
C VAL A 241 15.09 -16.17 -18.84
N PRO A 242 16.25 -16.84 -18.96
CA PRO A 242 16.50 -18.10 -18.26
C PRO A 242 16.49 -17.92 -16.73
N LEU A 243 15.82 -18.85 -16.01
CA LEU A 243 15.71 -18.77 -14.54
C LEU A 243 17.08 -18.81 -13.83
N GLU A 244 18.09 -19.44 -14.44
CA GLU A 244 19.45 -19.54 -13.94
C GLU A 244 20.13 -18.18 -13.80
N MET A 245 19.61 -17.14 -14.45
CA MET A 245 20.06 -15.75 -14.30
C MET A 245 19.53 -15.07 -13.05
N ALA A 246 18.56 -15.65 -12.37
CA ALA A 246 18.00 -15.10 -11.16
C ALA A 246 18.97 -15.22 -9.98
N SER A 247 19.14 -14.12 -9.26
CA SER A 247 19.82 -14.12 -7.96
C SER A 247 18.79 -13.87 -6.86
N PHE A 248 18.83 -14.69 -5.83
CA PHE A 248 17.95 -14.58 -4.67
C PHE A 248 18.75 -14.10 -3.45
N ARG A 249 18.08 -13.48 -2.51
CA ARG A 249 18.65 -13.15 -1.20
C ARG A 249 19.21 -14.41 -0.52
N GLY A 250 20.27 -14.24 0.28
CA GLY A 250 20.86 -15.33 1.06
C GLY A 250 19.88 -15.90 2.09
N GLU A 251 19.97 -17.22 2.34
CA GLU A 251 19.06 -17.90 3.27
C GLU A 251 19.23 -17.45 4.73
N ASP A 252 20.42 -16.95 5.09
CA ASP A 252 20.71 -16.44 6.43
C ASP A 252 20.24 -14.98 6.65
N GLU A 253 19.73 -14.33 5.61
CA GLU A 253 19.24 -12.97 5.70
C GLU A 253 17.72 -12.96 6.02
N PRO A 254 17.27 -12.23 7.06
CA PRO A 254 15.85 -12.19 7.43
C PRO A 254 14.99 -11.52 6.34
N GLY A 255 13.75 -11.96 6.19
CA GLY A 255 12.82 -11.42 5.21
C GLY A 255 11.38 -11.42 5.69
N TRP A 256 10.65 -10.38 5.32
CA TRP A 256 9.29 -10.13 5.81
C TRP A 256 8.18 -10.68 4.89
N VAL A 257 8.52 -11.35 3.80
CA VAL A 257 7.49 -11.94 2.90
C VAL A 257 7.05 -13.29 3.40
N ASP A 258 5.75 -13.54 3.39
CA ASP A 258 5.14 -14.82 3.80
C ASP A 258 3.74 -14.95 3.17
N TRP A 259 2.93 -15.90 3.64
CA TRP A 259 1.49 -16.03 3.39
C TRP A 259 0.70 -15.45 4.55
N TYR A 260 -0.35 -14.71 4.25
CA TYR A 260 -1.11 -13.93 5.23
C TYR A 260 -2.54 -14.44 5.37
N ASP A 261 -3.06 -14.42 6.61
CA ASP A 261 -4.48 -14.67 6.84
C ASP A 261 -5.30 -13.44 6.42
N THR A 262 -6.03 -13.61 5.32
CA THR A 262 -6.91 -12.60 4.75
C THR A 262 -8.40 -12.92 4.95
N THR A 263 -8.73 -13.92 5.77
CA THR A 263 -10.11 -14.40 5.95
C THR A 263 -11.05 -13.29 6.39
N GLU A 264 -10.66 -12.52 7.42
CA GLU A 264 -11.49 -11.43 7.92
C GLU A 264 -11.55 -10.25 6.95
N SER A 265 -10.41 -9.86 6.37
CA SER A 265 -10.36 -8.74 5.43
C SER A 265 -11.15 -9.04 4.15
N GLN A 266 -11.05 -10.24 3.59
CA GLN A 266 -11.85 -10.65 2.44
C GLN A 266 -13.34 -10.69 2.76
N HIS A 267 -13.71 -11.21 3.93
CA HIS A 267 -15.11 -11.25 4.36
C HIS A 267 -15.72 -9.84 4.52
N LEU A 268 -14.96 -8.89 5.07
CA LEU A 268 -15.44 -7.52 5.32
C LEU A 268 -15.40 -6.63 4.08
N LEU A 269 -14.35 -6.76 3.28
CA LEU A 269 -14.05 -5.80 2.22
C LEU A 269 -14.32 -6.32 0.82
N ASP A 270 -14.42 -7.65 0.64
CA ASP A 270 -14.66 -8.28 -0.66
C ASP A 270 -13.79 -7.64 -1.76
N TYR A 271 -12.47 -7.81 -1.66
CA TYR A 271 -11.51 -7.06 -2.48
C TYR A 271 -10.64 -7.94 -3.40
N GLN A 272 -10.54 -9.26 -3.15
CA GLN A 272 -9.71 -10.19 -3.92
C GLN A 272 -10.41 -10.58 -5.21
N HIS A 273 -10.27 -9.75 -6.25
CA HIS A 273 -10.90 -9.94 -7.55
C HIS A 273 -9.94 -10.36 -8.66
N HIS A 274 -8.62 -10.21 -8.44
CA HIS A 274 -7.58 -10.49 -9.43
C HIS A 274 -6.73 -11.67 -8.99
N ALA A 275 -6.94 -12.84 -9.60
CA ALA A 275 -6.12 -14.02 -9.37
C ALA A 275 -4.70 -13.82 -9.94
N TYR A 276 -3.71 -14.53 -9.38
CA TYR A 276 -2.32 -14.48 -9.85
C TYR A 276 -2.18 -14.84 -11.34
N THR A 277 -2.93 -15.84 -11.82
CA THR A 277 -2.94 -16.20 -13.23
C THR A 277 -3.41 -15.08 -14.14
N SER A 278 -4.46 -14.34 -13.73
CA SER A 278 -4.93 -13.18 -14.51
C SER A 278 -3.92 -12.03 -14.53
N TYR A 279 -3.17 -11.85 -13.43
CA TYR A 279 -2.06 -10.90 -13.40
C TYR A 279 -0.94 -11.30 -14.38
N LEU A 280 -0.54 -12.58 -14.42
CA LEU A 280 0.47 -13.06 -15.36
C LEU A 280 0.02 -12.91 -16.83
N GLU A 281 -1.26 -13.17 -17.13
CA GLU A 281 -1.83 -12.94 -18.44
C GLU A 281 -1.76 -11.45 -18.84
N ALA A 282 -2.13 -10.54 -17.93
CA ALA A 282 -2.06 -9.11 -18.18
C ALA A 282 -0.60 -8.64 -18.36
N LEU A 283 0.34 -9.18 -17.57
CA LEU A 283 1.77 -8.89 -17.72
C LEU A 283 2.30 -9.36 -19.08
N ARG A 284 1.92 -10.55 -19.53
CA ARG A 284 2.32 -11.08 -20.85
C ARG A 284 1.85 -10.17 -21.99
N VAL A 285 0.59 -9.75 -21.95
CA VAL A 285 0.03 -8.81 -22.95
C VAL A 285 0.80 -7.49 -22.97
N GLU A 286 1.17 -6.97 -21.79
CA GLU A 286 1.92 -5.71 -21.70
C GLU A 286 3.35 -5.85 -22.27
N VAL A 287 4.02 -6.97 -21.98
CA VAL A 287 5.36 -7.25 -22.54
C VAL A 287 5.30 -7.39 -24.07
N GLU A 288 4.33 -8.13 -24.60
CA GLU A 288 4.13 -8.28 -26.04
C GLU A 288 3.85 -6.94 -26.74
N ARG A 289 3.04 -6.06 -26.11
CA ARG A 289 2.76 -4.71 -26.61
C ARG A 289 4.03 -3.87 -26.68
N MET A 290 4.84 -3.87 -25.63
CA MET A 290 6.08 -3.07 -25.59
C MET A 290 7.09 -3.56 -26.65
N LEU A 291 7.24 -4.87 -26.80
CA LEU A 291 8.11 -5.43 -27.84
C LEU A 291 7.64 -5.10 -29.26
N ALA A 292 6.32 -4.99 -29.47
CA ALA A 292 5.77 -4.58 -30.77
C ALA A 292 5.99 -3.09 -31.08
N ASP A 293 5.99 -2.23 -30.06
CA ASP A 293 6.22 -0.78 -30.20
C ASP A 293 7.70 -0.43 -30.46
N GLU A 294 8.65 -1.34 -30.17
CA GLU A 294 10.09 -1.17 -30.41
C GLU A 294 10.54 -1.66 -31.81
N CYS A 295 9.68 -2.34 -32.58
CA CYS A 295 9.95 -2.83 -33.93
C CYS A 295 9.37 -1.90 -35.01
#